data_c7fabb72e390599ad4565caea2956bb0
#
_entry.id   c7fabb72e390599ad4565caea2956bb0
#
_cell.length_a   1.000
_cell.length_b   1.000
_cell.length_c   1.000
_cell.angle_alpha   90.00
_cell.angle_beta   90.00
_cell.angle_gamma   90.00
#
_symmetry.space_group_name_H-M   'P 1'
#
loop_
_entity.id
_entity.type
_entity.pdbx_description
1 polymer ?
#
loop_
_entity_poly.entity_id
_entity_poly.type
_entity_poly.pdbx_seq_one_letter_code
_entity_poly.pdbx_strand_id
1 'polypeptide(L)'
;QGGFDSDDLVAQLRQALANVVAVLGVDGARAEHVTAFTWYFTDKKEYLSRQKEIGEAYRAVMGKHFPTMTAVEVSSLIEPRAKVEVQAIAVVPA
;
A
#
# COMPACT_ATOMS: atom_id res chain seq x y z
N GLN A 1 -11.83 -5.56 -10.43
CA GLN A 1 -12.77 -4.48 -10.22
C GLN A 1 -12.02 -3.18 -10.12
N GLY A 2 -12.45 -2.17 -10.67
CA GLY A 2 -11.71 -0.95 -10.80
C GLY A 2 -12.09 0.15 -9.84
N GLY A 3 -12.79 -0.15 -8.77
CA GLY A 3 -13.27 0.90 -7.90
C GLY A 3 -12.71 0.83 -6.50
N PHE A 4 -12.94 1.89 -5.76
CA PHE A 4 -12.66 1.93 -4.33
C PHE A 4 -13.99 1.94 -3.59
N ASP A 5 -14.08 1.19 -2.50
CA ASP A 5 -15.27 1.17 -1.66
C ASP A 5 -15.37 2.41 -0.79
N SER A 6 -14.29 3.18 -0.68
CA SER A 6 -14.21 4.32 0.21
C SER A 6 -13.29 5.39 -0.35
N ASP A 7 -13.57 6.64 -0.01
CA ASP A 7 -12.70 7.76 -0.29
C ASP A 7 -11.72 8.03 0.85
N ASP A 8 -11.72 7.20 1.89
CA ASP A 8 -10.82 7.35 3.02
C ASP A 8 -9.42 6.84 2.68
N LEU A 9 -8.41 7.65 2.96
CA LEU A 9 -7.02 7.33 2.68
C LEU A 9 -6.59 6.00 3.31
N VAL A 10 -6.92 5.79 4.58
CA VAL A 10 -6.47 4.60 5.30
C VAL A 10 -7.15 3.35 4.77
N ALA A 11 -8.45 3.45 4.45
CA ALA A 11 -9.18 2.33 3.86
C ALA A 11 -8.61 1.97 2.49
N GLN A 12 -8.28 2.98 1.68
CA GLN A 12 -7.68 2.74 0.36
C GLN A 12 -6.30 2.10 0.49
N LEU A 13 -5.50 2.56 1.46
CA LEU A 13 -4.18 1.99 1.69
C LEU A 13 -4.27 0.53 2.11
N ARG A 14 -5.18 0.23 3.04
CA ARG A 14 -5.39 -1.16 3.47
C ARG A 14 -5.78 -2.05 2.30
N GLN A 15 -6.68 -1.56 1.45
CA GLN A 15 -7.12 -2.32 0.28
C GLN A 15 -5.97 -2.52 -0.71
N ALA A 16 -5.17 -1.48 -0.95
CA ALA A 16 -4.03 -1.58 -1.86
C ALA A 16 -3.01 -2.60 -1.36
N LEU A 17 -2.71 -2.59 -0.07
CA LEU A 17 -1.79 -3.56 0.52
C LEU A 17 -2.34 -4.99 0.43
N ALA A 18 -3.63 -5.16 0.72
CA ALA A 18 -4.27 -6.46 0.61
C ALA A 18 -4.23 -6.99 -0.82
N ASN A 19 -4.41 -6.11 -1.80
CA ASN A 19 -4.31 -6.49 -3.22
C ASN A 19 -2.90 -6.95 -3.57
N VAL A 20 -1.86 -6.26 -3.07
CA VAL A 20 -0.48 -6.68 -3.28
C VAL A 20 -0.25 -8.09 -2.75
N VAL A 21 -0.69 -8.36 -1.53
CA VAL A 21 -0.51 -9.68 -0.94
C VAL A 21 -1.27 -10.75 -1.72
N ALA A 22 -2.48 -10.42 -2.18
CA ALA A 22 -3.28 -11.36 -2.97
C ALA A 22 -2.59 -11.71 -4.30
N VAL A 23 -2.05 -10.71 -4.99
CA VAL A 23 -1.34 -10.91 -6.25
C VAL A 23 -0.09 -11.76 -6.03
N LEU A 24 0.68 -11.47 -4.97
CA LEU A 24 1.87 -12.24 -4.63
C LEU A 24 1.53 -13.71 -4.37
N GLY A 25 0.39 -13.97 -3.74
CA GLY A 25 -0.05 -15.32 -3.43
C GLY A 25 -0.25 -16.20 -4.66
N VAL A 26 -0.60 -15.59 -5.78
CA VAL A 26 -0.76 -16.31 -7.05
C VAL A 26 0.55 -16.98 -7.46
N ASP A 27 1.68 -16.32 -7.18
CA ASP A 27 3.01 -16.85 -7.52
C ASP A 27 3.68 -17.55 -6.33
N GLY A 28 2.94 -17.83 -5.27
CA GLY A 28 3.47 -18.50 -4.10
C GLY A 28 4.29 -17.61 -3.18
N ALA A 29 4.23 -16.30 -3.36
CA ALA A 29 4.92 -15.36 -2.49
C ALA A 29 4.02 -14.90 -1.36
N ARG A 30 4.62 -14.38 -0.30
CA ARG A 30 3.92 -13.87 0.88
C ARG A 30 4.40 -12.46 1.19
N ALA A 31 3.72 -11.81 2.13
CA ALA A 31 4.07 -10.45 2.54
C ALA A 31 5.55 -10.34 2.94
N GLU A 32 6.08 -11.33 3.61
CA GLU A 32 7.48 -11.32 4.07
C GLU A 32 8.49 -11.34 2.95
N HIS A 33 8.09 -11.65 1.72
CA HIS A 33 8.97 -11.66 0.56
C HIS A 33 9.10 -10.30 -0.11
N VAL A 34 8.32 -9.32 0.31
CA VAL A 34 8.42 -7.95 -0.21
C VAL A 34 9.74 -7.35 0.25
N THR A 35 10.54 -6.86 -0.68
CA THR A 35 11.84 -6.25 -0.37
C THR A 35 11.80 -4.73 -0.42
N ALA A 36 10.85 -4.14 -1.15
CA ALA A 36 10.74 -2.70 -1.27
C ALA A 36 9.31 -2.29 -1.61
N PHE A 37 8.91 -1.16 -1.06
CA PHE A 37 7.65 -0.50 -1.41
C PHE A 37 7.93 0.89 -1.92
N THR A 38 7.11 1.35 -2.88
CA THR A 38 6.95 2.77 -3.18
C THR A 38 5.48 3.10 -3.04
N TRP A 39 5.18 4.08 -2.21
CA TRP A 39 3.80 4.56 -2.01
C TRP A 39 3.68 5.94 -2.62
N TYR A 40 2.66 6.12 -3.46
CA TYR A 40 2.32 7.39 -4.09
C TYR A 40 1.02 7.87 -3.46
N PHE A 41 0.99 9.11 -2.98
CA PHE A 41 -0.22 9.67 -2.38
C PHE A 41 -0.40 11.12 -2.83
N THR A 42 -1.65 11.59 -2.77
CA THR A 42 -1.98 12.89 -3.37
C THR A 42 -2.06 14.02 -2.36
N ASP A 43 -2.02 13.74 -1.05
CA ASP A 43 -2.13 14.76 -0.01
C ASP A 43 -1.17 14.45 1.14
N LYS A 44 -0.04 15.14 1.12
CA LYS A 44 0.99 14.97 2.13
C LYS A 44 0.48 15.31 3.53
N LYS A 45 -0.34 16.34 3.65
CA LYS A 45 -0.85 16.75 4.97
C LYS A 45 -1.75 15.68 5.56
N GLU A 46 -2.64 15.12 4.76
CA GLU A 46 -3.52 14.05 5.21
C GLU A 46 -2.68 12.82 5.60
N TYR A 47 -1.72 12.46 4.77
CA TYR A 47 -0.84 11.33 5.04
C TYR A 47 -0.12 11.49 6.39
N LEU A 48 0.47 12.65 6.62
CA LEU A 48 1.22 12.91 7.85
C LEU A 48 0.30 12.98 9.07
N SER A 49 -0.94 13.43 8.90
CA SER A 49 -1.88 13.57 10.01
C SER A 49 -2.46 12.22 10.46
N ARG A 50 -2.29 11.16 9.66
CA ARG A 50 -2.92 9.87 9.92
C ARG A 50 -1.90 8.74 10.09
N GLN A 51 -0.69 9.06 10.54
CA GLN A 51 0.40 8.09 10.66
C GLN A 51 0.07 6.92 11.58
N LYS A 52 -0.64 7.15 12.66
CA LYS A 52 -1.02 6.08 13.58
C LYS A 52 -1.95 5.07 12.89
N GLU A 53 -2.97 5.57 12.24
CA GLU A 53 -3.95 4.73 11.54
C GLU A 53 -3.32 4.01 10.36
N ILE A 54 -2.43 4.70 9.64
CA ILE A 54 -1.68 4.12 8.55
C ILE A 54 -0.81 2.97 9.04
N GLY A 55 -0.12 3.17 10.16
CA GLY A 55 0.69 2.11 10.76
C GLY A 55 -0.14 0.91 11.18
N GLU A 56 -1.31 1.15 11.75
CA GLU A 56 -2.21 0.06 12.14
C GLU A 56 -2.70 -0.72 10.91
N ALA A 57 -3.10 -0.03 9.85
CA ALA A 57 -3.54 -0.66 8.62
C ALA A 57 -2.41 -1.47 7.98
N TYR A 58 -1.19 -0.91 8.00
CA TYR A 58 -0.03 -1.61 7.47
C TYR A 58 0.21 -2.92 8.23
N ARG A 59 0.26 -2.85 9.56
CA ARG A 59 0.51 -4.04 10.38
C ARG A 59 -0.59 -5.08 10.25
N ALA A 60 -1.83 -4.65 10.04
CA ALA A 60 -2.94 -5.58 9.86
C ALA A 60 -2.77 -6.46 8.62
N VAL A 61 -2.13 -5.92 7.57
CA VAL A 61 -1.95 -6.64 6.30
C VAL A 61 -0.56 -7.26 6.19
N MET A 62 0.48 -6.50 6.56
CA MET A 62 1.87 -6.89 6.35
C MET A 62 2.53 -7.48 7.58
N GLY A 63 1.88 -7.43 8.73
CA GLY A 63 2.47 -7.88 9.97
C GLY A 63 3.63 -6.99 10.40
N LYS A 64 4.66 -7.61 10.95
CA LYS A 64 5.83 -6.88 11.46
C LYS A 64 6.99 -6.86 10.47
N HIS A 65 6.70 -7.05 9.20
CA HIS A 65 7.71 -7.01 8.14
C HIS A 65 7.78 -5.59 7.58
N PHE A 66 8.95 -4.96 7.71
CA PHE A 66 9.15 -3.57 7.30
C PHE A 66 10.31 -3.47 6.29
N PRO A 67 10.02 -3.70 5.00
CA PRO A 67 11.06 -3.56 3.97
C PRO A 67 11.37 -2.10 3.71
N THR A 68 12.35 -1.85 2.83
CA THR A 68 12.62 -0.50 2.37
C THR A 68 11.35 0.13 1.81
N MET A 69 11.09 1.38 2.18
CA MET A 69 9.88 2.07 1.76
C MET A 69 10.17 3.52 1.38
N THR A 70 9.69 3.91 0.21
CA THR A 70 9.72 5.29 -0.26
C THR A 70 8.28 5.78 -0.36
N ALA A 71 8.00 6.94 0.22
CA ALA A 71 6.67 7.54 0.14
C ALA A 71 6.81 8.91 -0.50
N VAL A 72 6.05 9.16 -1.59
CA VAL A 72 6.14 10.41 -2.33
C VAL A 72 4.76 10.96 -2.61
N GLU A 73 4.65 12.29 -2.54
CA GLU A 73 3.42 12.97 -2.93
C GLU A 73 3.45 13.22 -4.44
N VAL A 74 2.32 12.96 -5.09
CA VAL A 74 2.14 13.23 -6.52
C VAL A 74 0.93 14.15 -6.70
N SER A 75 0.87 14.85 -7.83
CA SER A 75 -0.23 15.78 -8.07
C SER A 75 -1.56 15.08 -8.28
N SER A 76 -1.56 13.90 -8.86
CA SER A 76 -2.78 13.10 -9.05
C SER A 76 -2.39 11.67 -9.41
N LEU A 77 -3.34 10.77 -9.30
CA LEU A 77 -3.22 9.40 -9.75
C LEU A 77 -4.18 9.17 -10.90
N ILE A 78 -3.96 8.10 -11.66
CA ILE A 78 -4.77 7.83 -12.85
C ILE A 78 -6.24 7.63 -12.48
N GLU A 79 -6.52 6.90 -11.38
CA GLU A 79 -7.89 6.75 -10.89
C GLU A 79 -8.28 8.03 -10.15
N PRO A 80 -9.32 8.77 -10.59
CA PRO A 80 -9.64 10.08 -10.00
C PRO A 80 -9.96 10.04 -8.51
N ARG A 81 -10.48 8.93 -7.98
CA ARG A 81 -10.80 8.82 -6.56
C ARG A 81 -9.64 8.28 -5.73
N ALA A 82 -8.54 7.89 -6.37
CA ALA A 82 -7.42 7.31 -5.65
C ALA A 82 -6.67 8.37 -4.88
N LYS A 83 -6.43 8.11 -3.61
CA LYS A 83 -5.60 8.93 -2.73
C LYS A 83 -4.22 8.32 -2.51
N VAL A 84 -4.08 7.05 -2.82
CA VAL A 84 -2.82 6.33 -2.64
C VAL A 84 -2.71 5.22 -3.68
N GLU A 85 -1.48 4.95 -4.11
CA GLU A 85 -1.14 3.82 -4.96
C GLU A 85 0.11 3.18 -4.39
N VAL A 86 0.17 1.85 -4.39
CA VAL A 86 1.27 1.10 -3.79
C VAL A 86 1.94 0.27 -4.87
N GLN A 87 3.27 0.39 -4.95
CA GLN A 87 4.10 -0.46 -5.80
C GLN A 87 4.98 -1.30 -4.88
N ALA A 88 5.05 -2.59 -5.14
CA ALA A 88 5.86 -3.50 -4.34
C ALA A 88 6.81 -4.30 -5.22
N ILE A 89 8.00 -4.55 -4.70
CA ILE A 89 8.96 -5.46 -5.29
C ILE A 89 9.14 -6.62 -4.32
N ALA A 90 9.00 -7.83 -4.82
CA ALA A 90 9.14 -9.02 -3.99
C ALA A 90 10.12 -9.99 -4.65
N VAL A 91 10.86 -10.72 -3.81
CA VAL A 91 11.76 -11.79 -4.26
C VAL A 91 11.19 -13.10 -3.78
N VAL A 92 10.78 -13.94 -4.72
CA VAL A 92 10.19 -15.23 -4.41
C VAL A 92 11.31 -16.24 -4.21
N PRO A 93 11.30 -17.00 -3.11
CA PRO A 93 12.34 -18.02 -2.88
C PRO A 93 12.32 -19.06 -3.98
N ALA A 94 13.49 -19.58 -4.29
CA ALA A 94 13.66 -20.64 -5.29
C ALA A 94 13.05 -21.98 -4.82
#